data_b3a87a046037e1a45bb1de8e8caf1519
#
_entry.id   b3a87a046037e1a45bb1de8e8caf1519
#
_cell.length_a   1.000
_cell.length_b   1.000
_cell.length_c   1.000
_cell.angle_alpha   90.00
_cell.angle_beta   90.00
_cell.angle_gamma   90.00
#
_symmetry.space_group_name_H-M   'P 1'
#
loop_
_entity.id
_entity.type
_entity.pdbx_description
1 polymer ?
#
loop_
_entity_poly.entity_id
_entity_poly.type
_entity_poly.pdbx_seq_one_letter_code
_entity_poly.pdbx_strand_id
1 'polypeptide(L)'
;MYEEDEVEIPIYLITGFLESGKTSFINFTVAQDYFQIDGPTLLITTEEGEVEYDEKELLKHNTVLEIVEGPEQFTLDYLKKLNRKYRPERIILEYNPLWSVKKLEEMELPRGWGIVQEIVTVDASCFQIYMQNMKSVFMEMAKNADMVMFNRCRPEDPLPSFRRSIKVVNQACDVLFENEEGEIDNIFEDQMPFDTDADVIEIDDADYGIWYVDMGDNPQRYEGNTVHNRGMLIKSKEVGADYFVPRRKPI
;
A
#
# COMPACT_ATOMS: atom_id res chain seq x y z
N MET A 1 -31.55 3.00 -8.35
CA MET A 1 -30.73 1.80 -8.51
C MET A 1 -29.65 2.26 -9.47
N TYR A 2 -28.54 2.71 -8.93
CA TYR A 2 -27.38 3.09 -9.74
C TYR A 2 -26.75 1.78 -10.16
N GLU A 3 -26.67 1.54 -11.49
CA GLU A 3 -25.82 0.49 -12.03
C GLU A 3 -24.39 0.88 -11.62
N GLU A 4 -23.74 0.07 -10.81
CA GLU A 4 -22.28 0.17 -10.64
C GLU A 4 -21.72 -0.04 -12.05
N ASP A 5 -21.11 1.02 -12.61
CA ASP A 5 -20.47 0.92 -13.92
C ASP A 5 -19.37 -0.15 -13.79
N GLU A 6 -19.57 -1.27 -14.47
CA GLU A 6 -18.62 -2.39 -14.48
C GLU A 6 -17.25 -1.88 -14.98
N VAL A 7 -16.19 -2.16 -14.22
CA VAL A 7 -14.83 -1.78 -14.63
C VAL A 7 -14.42 -2.65 -15.82
N GLU A 8 -14.31 -2.03 -16.99
CA GLU A 8 -13.89 -2.69 -18.23
C GLU A 8 -12.37 -2.61 -18.42
N ILE A 9 -11.76 -1.52 -17.98
CA ILE A 9 -10.32 -1.23 -18.12
C ILE A 9 -9.74 -0.96 -16.73
N PRO A 10 -9.08 -1.95 -16.12
CA PRO A 10 -8.50 -1.83 -14.80
C PRO A 10 -7.28 -0.91 -14.79
N ILE A 11 -7.18 -0.08 -13.75
CA ILE A 11 -6.02 0.75 -13.44
C ILE A 11 -5.30 0.16 -12.23
N TYR A 12 -4.03 -0.17 -12.40
CA TYR A 12 -3.10 -0.46 -11.31
C TYR A 12 -2.36 0.82 -10.98
N LEU A 13 -2.68 1.40 -9.82
CA LEU A 13 -2.09 2.65 -9.36
C LEU A 13 -0.85 2.35 -8.52
N ILE A 14 0.29 2.83 -8.96
CA ILE A 14 1.55 2.71 -8.24
C ILE A 14 1.98 4.10 -7.80
N THR A 15 2.10 4.31 -6.49
CA THR A 15 2.55 5.55 -5.88
C THR A 15 3.75 5.33 -4.98
N GLY A 16 4.32 6.41 -4.49
CA GLY A 16 5.51 6.39 -3.63
C GLY A 16 6.35 7.63 -3.91
N PHE A 17 7.19 8.01 -2.96
CA PHE A 17 8.07 9.15 -3.16
C PHE A 17 9.09 8.91 -4.29
N LEU A 18 9.74 9.97 -4.73
CA LEU A 18 10.82 9.86 -5.72
C LEU A 18 11.86 8.84 -5.23
N GLU A 19 12.40 8.04 -6.14
CA GLU A 19 13.38 6.97 -5.88
C GLU A 19 12.89 5.83 -4.96
N SER A 20 11.58 5.75 -4.68
CA SER A 20 11.03 4.66 -3.85
C SER A 20 10.99 3.29 -4.54
N GLY A 21 11.40 3.19 -5.80
CA GLY A 21 11.44 1.93 -6.55
C GLY A 21 10.21 1.66 -7.42
N LYS A 22 9.31 2.63 -7.67
CA LYS A 22 8.12 2.48 -8.53
C LYS A 22 8.47 1.91 -9.91
N THR A 23 9.37 2.60 -10.62
CA THR A 23 9.79 2.22 -11.99
C THR A 23 10.39 0.82 -12.04
N SER A 24 11.21 0.46 -11.04
CA SER A 24 11.80 -0.89 -10.95
C SER A 24 10.73 -1.95 -10.71
N PHE A 25 9.78 -1.69 -9.82
CA PHE A 25 8.63 -2.57 -9.56
C PHE A 25 7.79 -2.78 -10.81
N ILE A 26 7.48 -1.70 -11.54
CA ILE A 26 6.68 -1.77 -12.77
C ILE A 26 7.43 -2.56 -13.86
N ASN A 27 8.72 -2.27 -14.09
CA ASN A 27 9.54 -3.00 -15.06
C ASN A 27 9.60 -4.49 -14.73
N PHE A 28 9.79 -4.85 -13.45
CA PHE A 28 9.76 -6.23 -13.01
C PHE A 28 8.38 -6.87 -13.27
N THR A 29 7.31 -6.20 -12.91
CA THR A 29 5.94 -6.73 -12.99
C THR A 29 5.51 -6.95 -14.45
N VAL A 30 5.76 -6.00 -15.34
CA VAL A 30 5.36 -6.14 -16.76
C VAL A 30 6.11 -7.25 -17.49
N ALA A 31 7.28 -7.65 -16.99
CA ALA A 31 8.07 -8.75 -17.58
C ALA A 31 7.60 -10.15 -17.12
N GLN A 32 6.72 -10.25 -16.12
CA GLN A 32 6.29 -11.54 -15.57
C GLN A 32 5.22 -12.21 -16.44
N ASP A 33 5.35 -13.50 -16.66
CA ASP A 33 4.41 -14.30 -17.46
C ASP A 33 2.97 -14.23 -16.93
N TYR A 34 2.80 -14.24 -15.59
CA TYR A 34 1.48 -14.17 -14.96
C TYR A 34 0.80 -12.81 -15.14
N PHE A 35 1.55 -11.79 -15.54
CA PHE A 35 1.03 -10.44 -15.73
C PHE A 35 0.75 -10.15 -17.22
N GLN A 36 1.03 -11.07 -18.14
CA GLN A 36 0.76 -10.87 -19.56
C GLN A 36 -0.74 -10.91 -19.87
N ILE A 37 -1.16 -10.05 -20.80
CA ILE A 37 -2.51 -10.04 -21.38
C ILE A 37 -2.39 -9.93 -22.90
N ASP A 38 -3.45 -10.33 -23.62
CA ASP A 38 -3.44 -10.29 -25.10
C ASP A 38 -3.54 -8.85 -25.63
N GLY A 39 -4.28 -8.00 -24.93
CA GLY A 39 -4.49 -6.60 -25.32
C GLY A 39 -3.38 -5.65 -24.89
N PRO A 40 -3.41 -4.40 -25.37
CA PRO A 40 -2.39 -3.42 -25.04
C PRO A 40 -2.50 -2.93 -23.61
N THR A 41 -1.36 -2.82 -22.93
CA THR A 41 -1.20 -2.14 -21.66
C THR A 41 -0.74 -0.71 -21.90
N LEU A 42 -1.40 0.27 -21.32
CA LEU A 42 -0.96 1.66 -21.32
C LEU A 42 -0.28 1.97 -19.98
N LEU A 43 1.02 2.23 -20.03
CA LEU A 43 1.78 2.73 -18.89
C LEU A 43 1.80 4.25 -18.96
N ILE A 44 1.20 4.90 -17.96
CA ILE A 44 1.24 6.35 -17.81
C ILE A 44 2.17 6.67 -16.65
N THR A 45 3.24 7.44 -16.89
CA THR A 45 4.08 7.97 -15.81
C THR A 45 3.90 9.48 -15.69
N THR A 46 3.88 9.96 -14.46
CA THR A 46 3.75 11.38 -14.12
C THR A 46 4.99 11.90 -13.39
N GLU A 47 6.06 11.13 -13.42
CA GLU A 47 7.31 11.45 -12.73
C GLU A 47 8.50 10.91 -13.55
N GLU A 48 9.58 11.67 -13.60
CA GLU A 48 10.87 11.23 -14.14
C GLU A 48 11.82 10.96 -12.97
N GLY A 49 12.31 9.73 -12.84
CA GLY A 49 13.28 9.31 -11.85
C GLY A 49 14.65 9.00 -12.46
N GLU A 50 15.60 8.52 -11.65
CA GLU A 50 16.92 8.09 -12.15
C GLU A 50 16.81 6.83 -13.04
N VAL A 51 15.83 5.97 -12.79
CA VAL A 51 15.57 4.78 -13.59
C VAL A 51 14.59 5.13 -14.69
N GLU A 52 15.04 4.99 -15.93
CA GLU A 52 14.22 5.24 -17.11
C GLU A 52 13.55 3.94 -17.60
N TYR A 53 12.42 4.07 -18.31
CA TYR A 53 11.79 2.97 -19.02
C TYR A 53 12.47 2.71 -20.36
N ASP A 54 12.79 1.46 -20.66
CA ASP A 54 13.16 1.07 -22.04
C ASP A 54 11.88 0.76 -22.82
N GLU A 55 11.48 1.70 -23.68
CA GLU A 55 10.29 1.55 -24.52
C GLU A 55 10.34 0.28 -25.41
N LYS A 56 11.54 -0.14 -25.85
CA LYS A 56 11.68 -1.34 -26.68
C LYS A 56 11.42 -2.61 -25.87
N GLU A 57 11.83 -2.60 -24.61
CA GLU A 57 11.54 -3.71 -23.70
C GLU A 57 10.06 -3.75 -23.35
N LEU A 58 9.45 -2.59 -22.99
CA LEU A 58 8.02 -2.49 -22.75
C LEU A 58 7.16 -2.97 -23.92
N LEU A 59 7.56 -2.64 -25.16
CA LEU A 59 6.84 -3.08 -26.36
C LEU A 59 6.87 -4.61 -26.56
N LYS A 60 7.88 -5.32 -26.06
CA LYS A 60 7.89 -6.80 -26.10
C LYS A 60 6.77 -7.40 -25.25
N HIS A 61 6.32 -6.66 -24.23
CA HIS A 61 5.25 -7.02 -23.32
C HIS A 61 3.95 -6.29 -23.64
N ASN A 62 3.75 -5.88 -24.90
CA ASN A 62 2.56 -5.15 -25.39
C ASN A 62 2.21 -3.92 -24.52
N THR A 63 3.23 -3.24 -23.98
CA THR A 63 3.09 -2.08 -23.09
C THR A 63 3.60 -0.83 -23.79
N VAL A 64 2.78 0.20 -23.84
CA VAL A 64 3.09 1.50 -24.45
C VAL A 64 3.23 2.55 -23.35
N LEU A 65 4.32 3.31 -23.40
CA LEU A 65 4.62 4.39 -22.45
C LEU A 65 4.01 5.71 -22.92
N GLU A 66 3.41 6.42 -21.99
CA GLU A 66 2.99 7.82 -22.14
C GLU A 66 3.45 8.62 -20.92
N ILE A 67 4.16 9.72 -21.14
CA ILE A 67 4.72 10.57 -20.09
C ILE A 67 3.85 11.82 -19.94
N VAL A 68 3.48 12.16 -18.72
CA VAL A 68 2.72 13.36 -18.38
C VAL A 68 3.60 14.28 -17.54
N GLU A 69 4.00 15.40 -18.10
CA GLU A 69 5.00 16.30 -17.50
C GLU A 69 4.47 17.15 -16.35
N GLY A 70 3.16 17.39 -16.29
CA GLY A 70 2.58 18.27 -15.27
C GLY A 70 1.12 17.94 -14.93
N PRO A 71 0.68 18.27 -13.68
CA PRO A 71 -0.67 17.93 -13.20
C PRO A 71 -1.78 18.60 -14.02
N GLU A 72 -1.49 19.71 -14.68
CA GLU A 72 -2.43 20.42 -15.55
C GLU A 72 -2.74 19.65 -16.85
N GLN A 73 -1.85 18.76 -17.28
CA GLN A 73 -2.08 17.85 -18.40
C GLN A 73 -2.98 16.67 -18.02
N PHE A 74 -2.90 16.21 -16.78
CA PHE A 74 -3.60 15.02 -16.31
C PHE A 74 -5.09 15.32 -16.10
N THR A 75 -5.84 15.36 -17.21
CA THR A 75 -7.26 15.72 -17.26
C THR A 75 -8.09 14.62 -17.90
N LEU A 76 -9.41 14.58 -17.60
CA LEU A 76 -10.34 13.65 -18.22
C LEU A 76 -10.27 13.68 -19.77
N ASP A 77 -10.16 14.86 -20.36
CA ASP A 77 -10.08 15.01 -21.83
C ASP A 77 -8.78 14.42 -22.39
N TYR A 78 -7.69 14.58 -21.66
CA TYR A 78 -6.41 13.95 -22.01
C TYR A 78 -6.50 12.43 -21.92
N LEU A 79 -7.02 11.89 -20.82
CA LEU A 79 -7.22 10.45 -20.65
C LEU A 79 -8.17 9.85 -21.71
N LYS A 80 -9.23 10.58 -22.09
CA LYS A 80 -10.11 10.20 -23.22
C LYS A 80 -9.37 10.17 -24.57
N LYS A 81 -8.38 11.06 -24.76
CA LYS A 81 -7.51 11.03 -25.96
C LYS A 81 -6.64 9.77 -25.96
N LEU A 82 -6.01 9.45 -24.83
CA LEU A 82 -5.18 8.24 -24.68
C LEU A 82 -6.01 6.98 -24.92
N ASN A 83 -7.21 6.91 -24.33
CA ASN A 83 -8.12 5.78 -24.54
C ASN A 83 -8.43 5.56 -26.04
N ARG A 84 -8.73 6.62 -26.78
CA ARG A 84 -9.00 6.52 -28.23
C ARG A 84 -7.76 6.16 -29.05
N LYS A 85 -6.58 6.66 -28.63
CA LYS A 85 -5.30 6.44 -29.34
C LYS A 85 -4.82 5.02 -29.19
N TYR A 86 -4.81 4.51 -27.97
CA TYR A 86 -4.17 3.24 -27.64
C TYR A 86 -5.15 2.08 -27.46
N ARG A 87 -6.43 2.37 -27.15
CA ARG A 87 -7.47 1.37 -26.82
C ARG A 87 -6.96 0.32 -25.83
N PRO A 88 -6.47 0.76 -24.66
CA PRO A 88 -5.85 -0.15 -23.72
C PRO A 88 -6.90 -1.11 -23.13
N GLU A 89 -6.48 -2.33 -22.83
CA GLU A 89 -7.25 -3.28 -22.01
C GLU A 89 -6.83 -3.23 -20.54
N ARG A 90 -5.70 -2.58 -20.25
CA ARG A 90 -5.18 -2.39 -18.90
C ARG A 90 -4.34 -1.11 -18.83
N ILE A 91 -4.37 -0.47 -17.66
CA ILE A 91 -3.56 0.72 -17.38
C ILE A 91 -2.67 0.45 -16.18
N ILE A 92 -1.41 0.85 -16.28
CA ILE A 92 -0.50 1.00 -15.16
C ILE A 92 -0.28 2.50 -15.01
N LEU A 93 -0.57 3.05 -13.84
CA LEU A 93 -0.40 4.48 -13.56
C LEU A 93 0.67 4.67 -12.50
N GLU A 94 1.88 5.09 -12.91
CA GLU A 94 2.90 5.57 -12.01
C GLU A 94 2.62 7.03 -11.67
N TYR A 95 2.13 7.27 -10.46
CA TYR A 95 1.60 8.57 -10.09
C TYR A 95 2.45 9.28 -9.04
N ASN A 96 2.77 10.54 -9.31
CA ASN A 96 3.48 11.39 -8.37
C ASN A 96 2.56 11.82 -7.21
N PRO A 97 2.81 11.37 -5.98
CA PRO A 97 1.93 11.64 -4.85
C PRO A 97 1.86 13.13 -4.48
N LEU A 98 2.83 13.94 -4.92
CA LEU A 98 2.80 15.39 -4.70
C LEU A 98 1.69 16.10 -5.50
N TRP A 99 1.11 15.43 -6.50
CA TRP A 99 -0.09 15.93 -7.20
C TRP A 99 -1.39 15.64 -6.45
N SER A 100 -1.30 14.98 -5.27
CA SER A 100 -2.38 14.50 -4.41
C SER A 100 -3.13 13.28 -4.97
N VAL A 101 -2.95 12.16 -4.29
CA VAL A 101 -3.66 10.91 -4.59
C VAL A 101 -5.16 11.08 -4.40
N LYS A 102 -5.57 11.83 -3.37
CA LYS A 102 -6.98 12.16 -3.13
C LYS A 102 -7.63 12.86 -4.32
N LYS A 103 -6.92 13.79 -4.99
CA LYS A 103 -7.45 14.45 -6.19
C LYS A 103 -7.61 13.48 -7.35
N LEU A 104 -6.71 12.49 -7.48
CA LEU A 104 -6.82 11.44 -8.47
C LEU A 104 -8.06 10.56 -8.20
N GLU A 105 -8.27 10.15 -6.95
CA GLU A 105 -9.42 9.33 -6.54
C GLU A 105 -10.77 10.05 -6.75
N GLU A 106 -10.80 11.37 -6.55
CA GLU A 106 -11.98 12.22 -6.74
C GLU A 106 -12.19 12.64 -8.21
N MET A 107 -11.22 12.39 -9.10
CA MET A 107 -11.29 12.80 -10.49
C MET A 107 -12.21 11.88 -11.31
N GLU A 108 -13.00 12.46 -12.20
CA GLU A 108 -13.75 11.69 -13.18
C GLU A 108 -12.79 11.00 -14.16
N LEU A 109 -12.94 9.68 -14.30
CA LEU A 109 -12.18 8.86 -15.24
C LEU A 109 -12.95 8.62 -16.54
N PRO A 110 -12.29 8.25 -17.64
CA PRO A 110 -12.98 7.78 -18.84
C PRO A 110 -13.91 6.60 -18.51
N ARG A 111 -15.04 6.52 -19.21
CA ARG A 111 -16.02 5.44 -18.99
C ARG A 111 -15.35 4.06 -19.09
N GLY A 112 -15.66 3.20 -18.14
CA GLY A 112 -15.11 1.86 -18.03
C GLY A 112 -13.72 1.78 -17.36
N TRP A 113 -13.04 2.90 -17.12
CA TRP A 113 -11.81 2.92 -16.37
C TRP A 113 -12.08 2.90 -14.86
N GLY A 114 -11.32 2.11 -14.11
CA GLY A 114 -11.44 2.08 -12.66
C GLY A 114 -10.15 1.62 -11.99
N ILE A 115 -9.81 2.24 -10.86
CA ILE A 115 -8.68 1.82 -10.03
C ILE A 115 -9.11 0.52 -9.34
N VAL A 116 -8.38 -0.56 -9.59
CA VAL A 116 -8.65 -1.89 -9.04
C VAL A 116 -7.61 -2.33 -8.02
N GLN A 117 -6.46 -1.68 -8.03
CA GLN A 117 -5.40 -1.95 -7.06
C GLN A 117 -4.54 -0.71 -6.87
N GLU A 118 -4.25 -0.38 -5.61
CA GLU A 118 -3.37 0.72 -5.20
C GLU A 118 -2.16 0.17 -4.45
N ILE A 119 -0.97 0.42 -4.99
CA ILE A 119 0.31 -0.05 -4.45
C ILE A 119 1.19 1.14 -4.11
N VAL A 120 1.73 1.16 -2.91
CA VAL A 120 2.69 2.17 -2.46
C VAL A 120 4.06 1.54 -2.31
N THR A 121 5.07 2.03 -3.03
CA THR A 121 6.46 1.60 -2.86
C THR A 121 7.19 2.54 -1.90
N VAL A 122 8.00 1.98 -1.03
CA VAL A 122 8.72 2.73 0.02
C VAL A 122 10.15 2.23 0.11
N ASP A 123 11.11 3.14 -0.02
CA ASP A 123 12.49 2.86 0.39
C ASP A 123 12.55 2.84 1.93
N ALA A 124 12.85 1.67 2.51
CA ALA A 124 12.89 1.47 3.96
C ALA A 124 13.88 2.42 4.65
N SER A 125 15.01 2.73 4.01
CA SER A 125 16.04 3.63 4.54
C SER A 125 15.57 5.08 4.71
N CYS A 126 14.57 5.50 3.92
CA CYS A 126 14.04 6.87 3.91
C CYS A 126 12.71 7.00 4.68
N PHE A 127 12.07 5.89 5.06
CA PHE A 127 10.73 5.91 5.63
C PHE A 127 10.57 6.81 6.84
N GLN A 128 11.50 6.73 7.80
CA GLN A 128 11.43 7.56 9.01
C GLN A 128 11.55 9.06 8.70
N ILE A 129 12.37 9.43 7.71
CA ILE A 129 12.54 10.81 7.26
C ILE A 129 11.24 11.33 6.64
N TYR A 130 10.59 10.52 5.81
CA TYR A 130 9.30 10.87 5.21
C TYR A 130 8.19 10.98 6.27
N MET A 131 8.16 10.09 7.26
CA MET A 131 7.21 10.16 8.37
C MET A 131 7.38 11.41 9.24
N GLN A 132 8.59 11.95 9.33
CA GLN A 132 8.85 13.19 10.08
C GLN A 132 8.49 14.44 9.28
N ASN A 133 8.78 14.47 7.98
CA ASN A 133 8.71 15.70 7.17
C ASN A 133 7.51 15.75 6.21
N MET A 134 7.01 14.60 5.75
CA MET A 134 5.97 14.50 4.72
C MET A 134 4.85 13.53 5.12
N LYS A 135 4.59 13.42 6.41
CA LYS A 135 3.63 12.47 6.97
C LYS A 135 2.25 12.55 6.30
N SER A 136 1.74 13.75 6.05
CA SER A 136 0.41 13.94 5.45
C SER A 136 0.31 13.35 4.04
N VAL A 137 1.34 13.52 3.22
CA VAL A 137 1.38 12.95 1.87
C VAL A 137 1.46 11.43 1.93
N PHE A 138 2.32 10.90 2.82
CA PHE A 138 2.44 9.47 3.00
C PHE A 138 1.13 8.82 3.49
N MET A 139 0.46 9.46 4.46
CA MET A 139 -0.82 8.96 4.98
C MET A 139 -1.93 9.02 3.93
N GLU A 140 -1.90 9.99 3.01
CA GLU A 140 -2.82 10.07 1.88
C GLU A 140 -2.65 8.86 0.94
N MET A 141 -1.40 8.49 0.60
CA MET A 141 -1.10 7.30 -0.20
C MET A 141 -1.53 6.00 0.51
N ALA A 142 -1.18 5.86 1.79
CA ALA A 142 -1.39 4.61 2.52
C ALA A 142 -2.85 4.35 2.89
N LYS A 143 -3.71 5.38 2.91
CA LYS A 143 -5.08 5.30 3.43
C LYS A 143 -5.95 4.29 2.68
N ASN A 144 -5.88 4.28 1.37
CA ASN A 144 -6.68 3.41 0.50
C ASN A 144 -5.83 2.35 -0.21
N ALA A 145 -4.52 2.31 0.06
CA ALA A 145 -3.63 1.33 -0.54
C ALA A 145 -4.03 -0.11 -0.19
N ASP A 146 -4.08 -0.97 -1.19
CA ASP A 146 -4.22 -2.41 -1.00
C ASP A 146 -2.91 -3.01 -0.47
N MET A 147 -1.78 -2.43 -0.90
CA MET A 147 -0.46 -2.91 -0.53
C MET A 147 0.53 -1.75 -0.32
N VAL A 148 1.35 -1.86 0.72
CA VAL A 148 2.56 -1.04 0.92
C VAL A 148 3.77 -1.97 0.90
N MET A 149 4.65 -1.77 -0.06
CA MET A 149 5.86 -2.56 -0.23
C MET A 149 7.09 -1.76 0.18
N PHE A 150 7.75 -2.21 1.23
CA PHE A 150 9.04 -1.67 1.65
C PHE A 150 10.15 -2.44 0.97
N ASN A 151 10.98 -1.76 0.19
CA ASN A 151 12.17 -2.34 -0.43
C ASN A 151 13.46 -1.86 0.24
N ARG A 152 14.59 -2.46 -0.14
CA ARG A 152 15.93 -2.15 0.40
C ARG A 152 15.99 -2.26 1.92
N CYS A 153 15.21 -3.16 2.50
CA CYS A 153 15.19 -3.40 3.94
C CYS A 153 16.51 -3.95 4.43
N ARG A 154 16.97 -3.50 5.60
CA ARG A 154 18.19 -3.94 6.25
C ARG A 154 17.86 -4.65 7.57
N PRO A 155 18.76 -5.51 8.08
CA PRO A 155 18.53 -6.20 9.35
C PRO A 155 18.31 -5.27 10.55
N GLU A 156 18.85 -4.05 10.51
CA GLU A 156 18.72 -3.04 11.56
C GLU A 156 17.44 -2.20 11.46
N ASP A 157 16.68 -2.30 10.36
CA ASP A 157 15.46 -1.52 10.18
C ASP A 157 14.36 -2.04 11.11
N PRO A 158 13.63 -1.15 11.81
CA PRO A 158 12.56 -1.53 12.73
C PRO A 158 11.28 -1.90 11.97
N LEU A 159 11.31 -2.97 11.16
CA LEU A 159 10.23 -3.39 10.27
C LEU A 159 8.87 -3.55 10.98
N PRO A 160 8.79 -4.11 12.21
CA PRO A 160 7.53 -4.19 12.95
C PRO A 160 6.93 -2.80 13.23
N SER A 161 7.78 -1.79 13.46
CA SER A 161 7.31 -0.40 13.67
C SER A 161 6.82 0.23 12.36
N PHE A 162 7.46 -0.09 11.23
CA PHE A 162 7.01 0.36 9.90
C PHE A 162 5.63 -0.20 9.59
N ARG A 163 5.45 -1.52 9.74
CA ARG A 163 4.17 -2.19 9.56
C ARG A 163 3.07 -1.58 10.44
N ARG A 164 3.36 -1.39 11.72
CA ARG A 164 2.41 -0.77 12.65
C ARG A 164 1.98 0.62 12.19
N SER A 165 2.90 1.44 11.67
CA SER A 165 2.59 2.77 11.17
C SER A 165 1.58 2.75 10.02
N ILE A 166 1.66 1.73 9.14
CA ILE A 166 0.70 1.53 8.06
C ILE A 166 -0.64 1.03 8.61
N LYS A 167 -0.61 -0.03 9.43
CA LYS A 167 -1.82 -0.67 9.96
C LYS A 167 -2.68 0.26 10.84
N VAL A 168 -2.09 1.27 11.47
CA VAL A 168 -2.84 2.32 12.21
C VAL A 168 -3.71 3.16 11.26
N VAL A 169 -3.26 3.37 10.02
CA VAL A 169 -3.96 4.19 9.01
C VAL A 169 -4.92 3.33 8.19
N ASN A 170 -4.47 2.16 7.78
CA ASN A 170 -5.21 1.23 6.93
C ASN A 170 -4.96 -0.20 7.41
N GLN A 171 -5.89 -0.72 8.20
CA GLN A 171 -5.77 -2.05 8.79
C GLN A 171 -5.86 -3.17 7.74
N ALA A 172 -6.59 -2.94 6.66
CA ALA A 172 -6.76 -3.91 5.58
C ALA A 172 -5.56 -4.01 4.64
N CYS A 173 -4.69 -2.99 4.62
CA CYS A 173 -3.55 -2.91 3.71
C CYS A 173 -2.54 -4.05 3.94
N ASP A 174 -2.14 -4.75 2.89
CA ASP A 174 -1.02 -5.68 2.95
C ASP A 174 0.30 -4.93 3.05
N VAL A 175 1.20 -5.40 3.93
CA VAL A 175 2.50 -4.76 4.11
C VAL A 175 3.59 -5.78 3.89
N LEU A 176 4.33 -5.60 2.80
CA LEU A 176 5.43 -6.46 2.39
C LEU A 176 6.78 -5.78 2.63
N PHE A 177 7.80 -6.59 2.87
CA PHE A 177 9.17 -6.14 3.06
C PHE A 177 10.10 -6.96 2.18
N GLU A 178 11.02 -6.28 1.51
CA GLU A 178 11.96 -6.87 0.58
C GLU A 178 13.39 -6.41 0.86
N ASN A 179 14.35 -7.30 0.72
CA ASN A 179 15.78 -7.01 0.68
C ASN A 179 16.38 -7.51 -0.63
N GLU A 180 17.73 -7.55 -0.74
CA GLU A 180 18.43 -8.05 -1.93
C GLU A 180 18.22 -9.56 -2.18
N GLU A 181 17.81 -10.31 -1.16
CA GLU A 181 17.57 -11.76 -1.23
C GLU A 181 16.12 -12.09 -1.60
N GLY A 182 15.21 -11.11 -1.55
CA GLY A 182 13.79 -11.24 -1.85
C GLY A 182 12.89 -10.79 -0.70
N GLU A 183 11.66 -11.33 -0.66
CA GLU A 183 10.68 -11.02 0.38
C GLU A 183 11.14 -11.52 1.76
N ILE A 184 10.96 -10.66 2.75
CA ILE A 184 11.26 -10.99 4.15
C ILE A 184 9.99 -11.53 4.80
N ASP A 185 9.95 -12.83 4.97
CA ASP A 185 8.91 -13.54 5.72
C ASP A 185 9.13 -13.42 7.24
N ASN A 186 8.06 -13.64 8.00
CA ASN A 186 8.10 -13.85 9.46
C ASN A 186 8.79 -12.73 10.28
N ILE A 187 8.54 -11.48 9.92
CA ILE A 187 9.11 -10.28 10.57
C ILE A 187 8.91 -10.30 12.11
N PHE A 188 7.92 -11.04 12.60
CA PHE A 188 7.53 -11.06 14.01
C PHE A 188 8.05 -12.27 14.78
N GLU A 189 8.48 -13.36 14.13
CA GLU A 189 8.84 -14.60 14.85
C GLU A 189 10.06 -14.44 15.77
N ASP A 190 11.01 -13.56 15.39
CA ASP A 190 12.24 -13.34 16.17
C ASP A 190 12.27 -12.03 16.99
N GLN A 191 11.21 -11.22 16.98
CA GLN A 191 11.26 -9.86 17.54
C GLN A 191 10.03 -9.43 18.35
N MET A 192 9.27 -10.40 18.91
CA MET A 192 8.23 -10.00 19.85
C MET A 192 8.87 -9.41 21.11
N PRO A 193 8.46 -8.20 21.53
CA PRO A 193 8.99 -7.56 22.74
C PRO A 193 8.45 -8.21 24.03
N PHE A 194 7.65 -9.26 23.91
CA PHE A 194 7.04 -10.02 24.99
C PHE A 194 7.12 -11.52 24.70
N ASP A 195 7.11 -12.32 25.74
CA ASP A 195 7.18 -13.79 25.66
C ASP A 195 5.84 -14.37 25.23
N THR A 196 5.75 -14.84 23.97
CA THR A 196 4.54 -15.46 23.41
C THR A 196 4.31 -16.88 23.89
N ASP A 197 5.31 -17.53 24.49
CA ASP A 197 5.22 -18.90 25.01
C ASP A 197 4.82 -18.96 26.49
N ALA A 198 4.68 -17.79 27.13
CA ALA A 198 4.26 -17.71 28.52
C ALA A 198 2.77 -18.03 28.69
N ASP A 199 2.39 -18.76 29.78
CA ASP A 199 0.98 -19.01 30.12
C ASP A 199 0.17 -17.70 30.27
N VAL A 200 0.84 -16.65 30.75
CA VAL A 200 0.31 -15.28 30.83
C VAL A 200 1.24 -14.36 30.07
N ILE A 201 0.78 -13.87 28.93
CA ILE A 201 1.54 -12.93 28.08
C ILE A 201 1.32 -11.52 28.61
N GLU A 202 2.36 -10.92 29.18
CA GLU A 202 2.33 -9.55 29.68
C GLU A 202 2.63 -8.57 28.52
N ILE A 203 1.67 -7.69 28.20
CA ILE A 203 1.78 -6.71 27.14
C ILE A 203 1.90 -5.31 27.74
N ASP A 204 3.06 -4.69 27.62
CA ASP A 204 3.29 -3.32 28.04
C ASP A 204 2.56 -2.32 27.12
N ASP A 205 2.39 -1.09 27.63
CA ASP A 205 1.70 -0.03 26.90
C ASP A 205 2.38 0.29 25.55
N ALA A 206 3.69 0.20 25.47
CA ALA A 206 4.46 0.42 24.24
C ALA A 206 4.22 -0.69 23.21
N ASP A 207 3.99 -1.92 23.66
CA ASP A 207 3.96 -3.12 22.82
C ASP A 207 2.54 -3.52 22.42
N TYR A 208 1.52 -2.88 23.01
CA TYR A 208 0.13 -3.18 22.72
C TYR A 208 -0.21 -3.14 21.22
N GLY A 209 0.33 -2.17 20.48
CA GLY A 209 0.10 -2.06 19.03
C GLY A 209 0.69 -3.24 18.24
N ILE A 210 1.86 -3.73 18.65
CA ILE A 210 2.50 -4.91 18.05
C ILE A 210 1.63 -6.14 18.31
N TRP A 211 1.28 -6.37 19.57
CA TRP A 211 0.39 -7.46 19.95
C TRP A 211 -0.95 -7.44 19.22
N TYR A 212 -1.60 -6.27 19.14
CA TYR A 212 -2.92 -6.14 18.52
C TYR A 212 -2.91 -6.51 17.03
N VAL A 213 -1.86 -6.10 16.30
CA VAL A 213 -1.70 -6.45 14.89
C VAL A 213 -1.38 -7.93 14.73
N ASP A 214 -0.39 -8.45 15.48
CA ASP A 214 -0.01 -9.85 15.39
C ASP A 214 -1.14 -10.80 15.80
N MET A 215 -1.92 -10.46 16.83
CA MET A 215 -3.10 -11.23 17.21
C MET A 215 -4.15 -11.30 16.08
N GLY A 216 -4.27 -10.23 15.29
CA GLY A 216 -5.16 -10.22 14.11
C GLY A 216 -4.66 -11.10 12.97
N ASP A 217 -3.36 -11.13 12.74
CA ASP A 217 -2.74 -11.87 11.64
C ASP A 217 -2.45 -13.34 12.00
N ASN A 218 -2.08 -13.59 13.27
CA ASN A 218 -1.67 -14.90 13.79
C ASN A 218 -2.45 -15.29 15.05
N PRO A 219 -3.79 -15.40 15.02
CA PRO A 219 -4.60 -15.65 16.21
C PRO A 219 -4.24 -16.97 16.90
N GLN A 220 -3.78 -17.96 16.14
CA GLN A 220 -3.36 -19.28 16.65
C GLN A 220 -2.16 -19.19 17.60
N ARG A 221 -1.33 -18.14 17.52
CA ARG A 221 -0.18 -17.92 18.43
C ARG A 221 -0.64 -17.66 19.87
N TYR A 222 -1.83 -17.12 20.03
CA TYR A 222 -2.40 -16.69 21.32
C TYR A 222 -3.50 -17.63 21.82
N GLU A 223 -3.80 -18.71 21.07
CA GLU A 223 -4.87 -19.64 21.41
C GLU A 223 -4.54 -20.44 22.67
N GLY A 224 -5.37 -20.30 23.70
CA GLY A 224 -5.18 -20.95 24.99
C GLY A 224 -4.37 -20.15 26.01
N ASN A 225 -3.74 -19.05 25.62
CA ASN A 225 -2.97 -18.20 26.52
C ASN A 225 -3.83 -17.11 27.16
N THR A 226 -3.43 -16.66 28.34
CA THR A 226 -4.01 -15.46 28.96
C THR A 226 -3.18 -14.25 28.61
N VAL A 227 -3.81 -13.21 28.08
CA VAL A 227 -3.12 -11.95 27.79
C VAL A 227 -3.47 -10.91 28.85
N HIS A 228 -2.44 -10.36 29.47
CA HIS A 228 -2.55 -9.29 30.45
C HIS A 228 -2.06 -7.96 29.84
N ASN A 229 -2.97 -7.02 29.68
CA ASN A 229 -2.66 -5.69 29.19
C ASN A 229 -3.44 -4.61 29.97
N ARG A 230 -2.97 -3.36 29.88
CA ARG A 230 -3.65 -2.22 30.47
C ARG A 230 -4.55 -1.53 29.44
N GLY A 231 -5.86 -1.52 29.69
CA GLY A 231 -6.86 -0.92 28.80
C GLY A 231 -7.81 0.00 29.55
N MET A 232 -8.50 0.87 28.81
CA MET A 232 -9.60 1.68 29.34
C MET A 232 -10.92 0.94 29.12
N LEU A 233 -11.65 0.65 30.17
CA LEU A 233 -12.98 0.07 30.11
C LEU A 233 -14.01 1.18 29.78
N ILE A 234 -14.66 1.05 28.65
CA ILE A 234 -15.77 1.94 28.25
C ILE A 234 -17.06 1.14 28.29
N LYS A 235 -18.01 1.59 29.11
CA LYS A 235 -19.36 1.01 29.13
C LYS A 235 -20.13 1.55 27.93
N SER A 236 -20.37 0.70 26.94
CA SER A 236 -21.24 1.04 25.80
C SER A 236 -22.70 0.96 26.22
N LYS A 237 -23.50 1.97 25.85
CA LYS A 237 -24.95 1.97 26.04
C LYS A 237 -25.69 1.04 25.07
N GLU A 238 -25.01 0.62 24.01
CA GLU A 238 -25.57 -0.20 22.91
C GLU A 238 -25.42 -1.69 23.13
N VAL A 239 -24.48 -2.11 23.97
CA VAL A 239 -24.26 -3.51 24.36
C VAL A 239 -24.77 -3.66 25.79
N GLY A 240 -25.67 -4.62 26.02
CA GLY A 240 -26.34 -4.81 27.32
C GLY A 240 -25.38 -4.79 28.52
N ALA A 241 -25.91 -4.60 29.72
CA ALA A 241 -25.18 -4.25 30.96
C ALA A 241 -23.99 -5.15 31.36
N ASP A 242 -23.80 -6.29 30.70
CA ASP A 242 -22.83 -7.32 31.06
C ASP A 242 -21.60 -7.40 30.13
N TYR A 243 -21.46 -6.47 29.17
CA TYR A 243 -20.34 -6.46 28.23
C TYR A 243 -19.52 -5.18 28.35
N PHE A 244 -18.21 -5.33 28.43
CA PHE A 244 -17.26 -4.23 28.43
C PHE A 244 -16.43 -4.28 27.13
N VAL A 245 -16.30 -3.17 26.43
CA VAL A 245 -15.43 -3.06 25.25
C VAL A 245 -14.14 -2.37 25.68
N PRO A 246 -13.00 -3.06 25.66
CA PRO A 246 -11.74 -2.37 25.90
C PRO A 246 -11.46 -1.40 24.77
N ARG A 247 -11.24 -0.12 25.10
CA ARG A 247 -10.78 0.91 24.16
C ARG A 247 -9.55 1.58 24.71
N ARG A 248 -8.59 1.86 23.84
CA ARG A 248 -7.49 2.78 24.16
C ARG A 248 -7.82 4.19 23.71
N LYS A 249 -7.30 5.17 24.47
CA LYS A 249 -7.28 6.56 24.02
C LYS A 249 -6.35 6.63 22.80
N PRO A 250 -6.76 7.22 21.66
CA PRO A 250 -5.81 7.50 20.59
C PRO A 250 -4.67 8.36 21.14
N ILE A 251 -3.44 7.98 20.85
CA ILE A 251 -2.23 8.76 21.15
C ILE A 251 -2.13 9.87 20.13
#